data_66c3beeda08eda0d0e203620af30890f
#
_entry.id   66c3beeda08eda0d0e203620af30890f
#
_cell.length_a   1.000
_cell.length_b   1.000
_cell.length_c   1.000
_cell.angle_alpha   90.00
_cell.angle_beta   90.00
_cell.angle_gamma   90.00
#
_symmetry.space_group_name_H-M   'P 1'
#
loop_
_entity.id
_entity.type
_entity.pdbx_description
1 polymer ?
#
loop_
_entity_poly.entity_id
_entity_poly.type
_entity_poly.pdbx_seq_one_letter_code
_entity_poly.pdbx_strand_id
1 'polypeptide(L)'
;RTSGEVNVPVIWLFEQTLTVGAEWNRDELNDPSSTSLTVKDSNIAGIPGSAANRSSKNKSEISALYVEDNIEPMAGTNIIPGLRFDYLSESGSNFSPSLNLSQELGEYVKVKAGIARAFKAPNLYQTSEGYLLYSKGNGCPKDITSGGCYLVGNKNLDPEISINKEIGLEFTVDDYHASVTYFRNDYQNKIVAGDQIIGRSASGAYVLQWQNGGKALIEGIEASMAVPLMPDRLNWNTNATYMIASEQKDTGNPLSIIPKYTVNTFLDWTITSALSANVNWTLYGKQKPRTHAESRSEETKGLSGKALGAYSLVGANVNYDINKNLRLNVGISNIFDKQIYRSAEGANTYNEPGRAYYAGVTASF
;
A
#
# COMPACT_ATOMS: atom_id res chain seq x y z
N ARG A 1 -3.42 13.54 -16.58
CA ARG A 1 -4.69 13.41 -15.86
C ARG A 1 -5.43 14.73 -15.90
N THR A 2 -6.74 14.69 -16.21
CA THR A 2 -7.65 15.83 -16.16
C THR A 2 -8.92 15.35 -15.44
N SER A 3 -9.40 16.14 -14.50
CA SER A 3 -10.62 15.83 -13.76
C SER A 3 -11.43 17.10 -13.50
N GLY A 4 -12.74 16.96 -13.42
CA GLY A 4 -13.66 18.01 -13.04
C GLY A 4 -14.77 17.44 -12.17
N GLU A 5 -15.21 18.21 -11.19
CA GLU A 5 -16.19 17.82 -10.20
C GLU A 5 -17.11 19.01 -9.87
N VAL A 6 -18.37 18.73 -9.65
CA VAL A 6 -19.38 19.71 -9.21
C VAL A 6 -20.09 19.13 -7.99
N ASN A 7 -20.16 19.93 -6.93
CA ASN A 7 -20.93 19.63 -5.72
C ASN A 7 -22.19 20.49 -5.71
N VAL A 8 -23.34 19.84 -5.65
CA VAL A 8 -24.64 20.49 -5.70
C VAL A 8 -25.40 20.21 -4.40
N PRO A 9 -25.62 21.21 -3.53
CA PRO A 9 -26.53 21.05 -2.41
C PRO A 9 -27.94 20.86 -2.95
N VAL A 10 -28.62 19.82 -2.50
CA VAL A 10 -29.97 19.46 -2.88
C VAL A 10 -30.81 19.31 -1.63
N ILE A 11 -31.93 19.99 -1.57
CA ILE A 11 -32.95 19.86 -0.50
C ILE A 11 -34.17 19.20 -1.14
N TRP A 12 -34.32 17.91 -0.95
CA TRP A 12 -35.48 17.18 -1.44
C TRP A 12 -36.25 16.57 -0.26
N LEU A 13 -35.91 15.38 0.21
CA LEU A 13 -36.49 14.78 1.42
C LEU A 13 -35.59 15.03 2.63
N PHE A 14 -34.30 15.22 2.40
CA PHE A 14 -33.25 15.40 3.40
C PHE A 14 -32.30 16.49 2.91
N GLU A 15 -31.46 16.99 3.82
CA GLU A 15 -30.28 17.75 3.44
C GLU A 15 -29.28 16.78 2.81
N GLN A 16 -28.83 17.12 1.60
CA GLN A 16 -27.90 16.26 0.86
C GLN A 16 -26.99 17.08 -0.05
N THR A 17 -25.82 16.53 -0.33
CA THR A 17 -24.87 17.10 -1.28
C THR A 17 -24.56 16.08 -2.35
N LEU A 18 -25.06 16.32 -3.56
CA LEU A 18 -24.78 15.49 -4.71
C LEU A 18 -23.46 15.92 -5.35
N THR A 19 -22.52 15.00 -5.46
CA THR A 19 -21.27 15.17 -6.17
C THR A 19 -21.32 14.39 -7.49
N VAL A 20 -21.02 15.07 -8.60
CA VAL A 20 -20.89 14.44 -9.91
C VAL A 20 -19.57 14.85 -10.52
N GLY A 21 -18.82 13.88 -11.02
CA GLY A 21 -17.51 14.16 -11.60
C GLY A 21 -17.15 13.27 -12.78
N ALA A 22 -16.15 13.74 -13.51
CA ALA A 22 -15.54 13.04 -14.63
C ALA A 22 -14.04 13.11 -14.53
N GLU A 23 -13.37 12.07 -14.99
CA GLU A 23 -11.90 11.97 -15.01
C GLU A 23 -11.44 11.33 -16.33
N TRP A 24 -10.34 11.85 -16.85
CA TRP A 24 -9.58 11.22 -17.92
C TRP A 24 -8.10 11.16 -17.52
N ASN A 25 -7.51 9.99 -17.69
CA ASN A 25 -6.09 9.76 -17.45
C ASN A 25 -5.47 9.02 -18.63
N ARG A 26 -4.27 9.42 -19.00
CA ARG A 26 -3.45 8.73 -20.00
C ARG A 26 -2.05 8.52 -19.45
N ASP A 27 -1.63 7.28 -19.44
CA ASP A 27 -0.29 6.85 -19.08
C ASP A 27 0.46 6.39 -20.33
N GLU A 28 1.69 6.83 -20.47
CA GLU A 28 2.58 6.45 -21.56
C GLU A 28 3.89 5.91 -21.00
N LEU A 29 4.32 4.78 -21.53
CA LEU A 29 5.59 4.17 -21.27
C LEU A 29 6.46 4.23 -22.53
N ASN A 30 7.70 4.66 -22.40
CA ASN A 30 8.72 4.48 -23.41
C ASN A 30 10.02 4.06 -22.72
N ASP A 31 10.26 2.75 -22.66
CA ASP A 31 11.41 2.17 -22.00
C ASP A 31 12.16 1.22 -22.93
N PRO A 32 13.04 1.77 -23.80
CA PRO A 32 13.84 0.95 -24.71
C PRO A 32 14.77 -0.04 -24.02
N SER A 33 15.22 0.26 -22.80
CA SER A 33 16.17 -0.60 -22.09
C SER A 33 15.53 -1.86 -21.52
N SER A 34 14.32 -1.74 -20.98
CA SER A 34 13.59 -2.88 -20.39
C SER A 34 12.81 -3.70 -21.42
N THR A 35 12.37 -3.08 -22.52
CA THR A 35 11.59 -3.76 -23.58
C THR A 35 12.43 -4.27 -24.74
N SER A 36 13.64 -3.75 -24.91
CA SER A 36 14.59 -4.13 -25.96
C SER A 36 15.78 -4.92 -25.45
N LEU A 37 15.66 -5.59 -24.30
CA LEU A 37 16.70 -6.51 -23.87
C LEU A 37 17.09 -7.37 -25.06
N THR A 38 18.29 -7.12 -25.60
CA THR A 38 18.93 -7.91 -26.62
C THR A 38 19.22 -9.28 -26.00
N VAL A 39 18.20 -10.07 -26.00
CA VAL A 39 18.37 -11.45 -25.66
C VAL A 39 19.05 -12.06 -26.84
N LYS A 40 20.13 -12.77 -26.63
CA LYS A 40 20.66 -13.70 -27.65
C LYS A 40 19.60 -14.72 -28.10
N ASP A 41 18.44 -14.63 -27.50
CA ASP A 41 17.30 -15.53 -27.53
C ASP A 41 16.23 -14.97 -28.47
N SER A 42 16.49 -15.02 -29.76
CA SER A 42 15.60 -14.48 -30.82
C SER A 42 14.32 -15.28 -31.06
N ASN A 43 14.09 -16.38 -30.36
CA ASN A 43 12.95 -17.29 -30.58
C ASN A 43 12.25 -17.69 -29.27
N ILE A 44 11.64 -16.72 -28.64
CA ILE A 44 10.77 -17.02 -27.50
C ILE A 44 9.37 -17.29 -28.01
N ALA A 45 8.83 -18.49 -27.80
CA ALA A 45 7.51 -18.89 -28.28
C ALA A 45 6.41 -17.91 -27.81
N GLY A 46 5.63 -17.40 -28.76
CA GLY A 46 4.53 -16.46 -28.50
C GLY A 46 4.92 -14.99 -28.38
N ILE A 47 6.20 -14.63 -28.55
CA ILE A 47 6.65 -13.24 -28.54
C ILE A 47 7.29 -12.93 -29.91
N PRO A 48 7.10 -11.71 -30.45
CA PRO A 48 7.79 -11.29 -31.67
C PRO A 48 9.29 -11.54 -31.54
N GLY A 49 9.83 -12.36 -32.43
CA GLY A 49 11.10 -13.08 -32.27
C GLY A 49 12.36 -12.25 -32.24
N SER A 50 12.32 -10.95 -32.51
CA SER A 50 13.51 -10.11 -32.42
C SER A 50 13.24 -8.86 -31.56
N ALA A 51 14.25 -8.40 -30.85
CA ALA A 51 14.19 -7.13 -30.10
C ALA A 51 13.78 -5.96 -31.04
N ALA A 52 14.13 -6.00 -32.31
CA ALA A 52 13.75 -5.00 -33.30
C ALA A 52 12.23 -4.93 -33.57
N ASN A 53 11.51 -6.01 -33.37
CA ASN A 53 10.06 -6.10 -33.57
C ASN A 53 9.24 -5.89 -32.31
N ARG A 54 9.88 -5.58 -31.19
CA ARG A 54 9.22 -5.30 -29.93
C ARG A 54 9.12 -3.79 -29.72
N SER A 55 7.92 -3.30 -29.42
CA SER A 55 7.72 -1.89 -29.09
C SER A 55 8.23 -1.58 -27.69
N SER A 56 9.05 -0.53 -27.55
CA SER A 56 9.39 0.06 -26.26
C SER A 56 8.29 0.99 -25.75
N LYS A 57 7.27 1.25 -26.57
CA LYS A 57 6.17 2.18 -26.26
C LYS A 57 4.91 1.41 -25.94
N ASN A 58 4.28 1.78 -24.84
CA ASN A 58 2.96 1.31 -24.45
C ASN A 58 2.16 2.48 -23.91
N LYS A 59 0.85 2.44 -24.01
CA LYS A 59 -0.05 3.47 -23.47
C LYS A 59 -1.31 2.83 -22.89
N SER A 60 -1.91 3.50 -21.93
CA SER A 60 -3.21 3.15 -21.39
C SER A 60 -4.01 4.41 -21.14
N GLU A 61 -5.30 4.36 -21.40
CA GLU A 61 -6.24 5.47 -21.16
C GLU A 61 -7.37 4.98 -20.28
N ILE A 62 -7.75 5.80 -19.31
CA ILE A 62 -8.89 5.57 -18.43
C ILE A 62 -9.80 6.79 -18.50
N SER A 63 -11.07 6.58 -18.82
CA SER A 63 -12.12 7.59 -18.73
C SER A 63 -13.12 7.15 -17.67
N ALA A 64 -13.50 8.05 -16.78
CA ALA A 64 -14.42 7.72 -15.70
C ALA A 64 -15.49 8.77 -15.49
N LEU A 65 -16.65 8.30 -15.06
CA LEU A 65 -17.74 9.11 -14.53
C LEU A 65 -18.10 8.60 -13.13
N TYR A 66 -18.38 9.50 -12.22
CA TYR A 66 -18.78 9.10 -10.87
C TYR A 66 -19.86 10.02 -10.31
N VAL A 67 -20.62 9.45 -9.40
CA VAL A 67 -21.64 10.13 -8.62
C VAL A 67 -21.56 9.66 -7.17
N GLU A 68 -21.70 10.57 -6.24
CA GLU A 68 -21.79 10.32 -4.81
C GLU A 68 -22.83 11.27 -4.21
N ASP A 69 -23.61 10.79 -3.26
CA ASP A 69 -24.59 11.60 -2.56
C ASP A 69 -24.37 11.51 -1.04
N ASN A 70 -24.06 12.60 -0.40
CA ASN A 70 -23.98 12.69 1.05
C ASN A 70 -25.32 13.12 1.61
N ILE A 71 -26.06 12.16 2.15
CA ILE A 71 -27.42 12.31 2.65
C ILE A 71 -27.38 12.38 4.17
N GLU A 72 -27.97 13.41 4.75
CA GLU A 72 -28.19 13.55 6.19
C GLU A 72 -29.69 13.38 6.51
N PRO A 73 -30.19 12.15 6.73
CA PRO A 73 -31.61 11.89 7.01
C PRO A 73 -32.06 12.39 8.38
N MET A 74 -31.13 12.54 9.31
CA MET A 74 -31.31 13.15 10.63
C MET A 74 -29.98 13.64 11.15
N ALA A 75 -29.99 14.60 12.05
CA ALA A 75 -28.77 15.15 12.63
C ALA A 75 -27.83 14.07 13.17
N GLY A 76 -26.55 14.13 12.78
CA GLY A 76 -25.52 13.18 13.18
C GLY A 76 -25.53 11.83 12.46
N THR A 77 -26.43 11.66 11.46
CA THR A 77 -26.47 10.46 10.60
C THR A 77 -26.11 10.82 9.18
N ASN A 78 -25.04 10.23 8.64
CA ASN A 78 -24.68 10.40 7.22
C ASN A 78 -24.69 9.05 6.50
N ILE A 79 -25.33 9.03 5.34
CA ILE A 79 -25.39 7.88 4.43
C ILE A 79 -24.83 8.35 3.09
N ILE A 80 -23.76 7.71 2.63
CA ILE A 80 -23.00 8.15 1.46
C ILE A 80 -22.92 6.99 0.44
N PRO A 81 -23.95 6.78 -0.41
CA PRO A 81 -23.86 5.90 -1.55
C PRO A 81 -23.02 6.56 -2.66
N GLY A 82 -22.19 5.76 -3.32
CA GLY A 82 -21.38 6.19 -4.44
C GLY A 82 -21.34 5.14 -5.54
N LEU A 83 -21.20 5.59 -6.78
CA LEU A 83 -20.99 4.75 -7.94
C LEU A 83 -20.00 5.39 -8.89
N ARG A 84 -18.98 4.66 -9.26
CA ARG A 84 -18.03 5.06 -10.29
C ARG A 84 -18.03 4.04 -11.43
N PHE A 85 -18.08 4.54 -12.65
CA PHE A 85 -17.89 3.79 -13.89
C PHE A 85 -16.58 4.20 -14.52
N ASP A 86 -15.73 3.23 -14.84
CA ASP A 86 -14.48 3.42 -15.53
C ASP A 86 -14.47 2.64 -16.85
N TYR A 87 -13.96 3.26 -17.90
CA TYR A 87 -13.64 2.62 -19.16
C TYR A 87 -12.13 2.65 -19.38
N LEU A 88 -11.53 1.47 -19.47
CA LEU A 88 -10.11 1.27 -19.68
C LEU A 88 -9.86 0.81 -21.12
N SER A 89 -8.94 1.47 -21.82
CA SER A 89 -8.62 1.13 -23.23
C SER A 89 -8.16 -0.31 -23.43
N GLU A 90 -7.51 -0.90 -22.42
CA GLU A 90 -6.89 -2.23 -22.50
C GLU A 90 -7.75 -3.34 -21.85
N SER A 91 -8.56 -3.00 -20.86
CA SER A 91 -9.25 -4.01 -20.03
C SER A 91 -10.77 -3.82 -19.98
N GLY A 92 -11.34 -2.91 -20.79
CA GLY A 92 -12.80 -2.69 -20.89
C GLY A 92 -13.38 -1.88 -19.72
N SER A 93 -14.59 -2.18 -19.32
CA SER A 93 -15.34 -1.38 -18.34
C SER A 93 -15.32 -1.99 -16.93
N ASN A 94 -15.38 -1.12 -15.94
CA ASN A 94 -15.48 -1.49 -14.54
C ASN A 94 -16.46 -0.60 -13.79
N PHE A 95 -17.21 -1.19 -12.83
CA PHE A 95 -18.10 -0.49 -11.91
C PHE A 95 -17.60 -0.62 -10.50
N SER A 96 -17.55 0.49 -9.78
CA SER A 96 -17.08 0.57 -8.40
C SER A 96 -18.17 1.22 -7.52
N PRO A 97 -19.12 0.42 -7.00
CA PRO A 97 -20.08 0.89 -6.01
C PRO A 97 -19.45 1.04 -4.63
N SER A 98 -19.95 1.98 -3.85
CA SER A 98 -19.59 2.20 -2.45
C SER A 98 -20.80 2.60 -1.62
N LEU A 99 -20.74 2.30 -0.33
CA LEU A 99 -21.67 2.79 0.67
C LEU A 99 -20.90 3.05 1.97
N ASN A 100 -20.93 4.29 2.43
CA ASN A 100 -20.39 4.68 3.72
C ASN A 100 -21.51 5.19 4.63
N LEU A 101 -21.40 4.88 5.91
CA LEU A 101 -22.32 5.23 6.94
C LEU A 101 -21.57 5.83 8.12
N SER A 102 -22.10 6.89 8.70
CA SER A 102 -21.65 7.36 10.01
C SER A 102 -22.85 7.75 10.85
N GLN A 103 -22.76 7.43 12.17
CA GLN A 103 -23.80 7.72 13.14
C GLN A 103 -23.17 8.24 14.42
N GLU A 104 -23.60 9.41 14.84
CA GLU A 104 -23.30 9.93 16.17
C GLU A 104 -24.21 9.27 17.22
N LEU A 105 -23.59 8.73 18.26
CA LEU A 105 -24.25 8.09 19.40
C LEU A 105 -24.03 8.96 20.65
N GLY A 106 -24.91 9.91 20.86
CA GLY A 106 -24.74 10.95 21.86
C GLY A 106 -23.64 11.95 21.48
N GLU A 107 -23.03 12.58 22.48
CA GLU A 107 -22.08 13.68 22.29
C GLU A 107 -20.64 13.22 21.99
N TYR A 108 -20.29 11.98 22.36
CA TYR A 108 -18.89 11.56 22.44
C TYR A 108 -18.52 10.41 21.52
N VAL A 109 -19.48 9.67 21.00
CA VAL A 109 -19.21 8.46 20.23
C VAL A 109 -19.74 8.59 18.81
N LYS A 110 -18.93 8.23 17.84
CA LYS A 110 -19.34 8.10 16.43
C LYS A 110 -19.01 6.69 15.93
N VAL A 111 -20.00 6.04 15.34
CA VAL A 111 -19.83 4.76 14.63
C VAL A 111 -19.66 5.05 13.16
N LYS A 112 -18.70 4.38 12.49
CA LYS A 112 -18.49 4.44 11.06
C LYS A 112 -18.52 3.03 10.49
N ALA A 113 -19.10 2.84 9.32
CA ALA A 113 -19.05 1.60 8.57
C ALA A 113 -18.96 1.89 7.08
N GLY A 114 -18.22 1.06 6.36
CA GLY A 114 -18.04 1.23 4.93
C GLY A 114 -17.93 -0.10 4.20
N ILE A 115 -18.45 -0.12 2.98
CA ILE A 115 -18.21 -1.18 2.00
C ILE A 115 -17.99 -0.55 0.64
N ALA A 116 -16.90 -0.94 -0.03
CA ALA A 116 -16.60 -0.43 -1.36
C ALA A 116 -15.97 -1.51 -2.23
N ARG A 117 -16.38 -1.55 -3.49
CA ARG A 117 -15.66 -2.29 -4.53
C ARG A 117 -14.67 -1.35 -5.19
N ALA A 118 -13.40 -1.71 -5.19
CA ALA A 118 -12.35 -0.99 -5.89
C ALA A 118 -11.67 -1.90 -6.92
N PHE A 119 -10.99 -1.29 -7.88
CA PHE A 119 -10.19 -2.01 -8.86
C PHE A 119 -8.82 -1.35 -9.04
N LYS A 120 -7.88 -2.14 -9.55
CA LYS A 120 -6.57 -1.67 -9.99
C LYS A 120 -6.31 -2.19 -11.39
N ALA A 121 -6.15 -1.28 -12.35
CA ALA A 121 -5.78 -1.61 -13.71
C ALA A 121 -4.39 -2.26 -13.75
N PRO A 122 -4.15 -3.19 -14.71
CA PRO A 122 -2.79 -3.64 -15.02
C PRO A 122 -1.91 -2.45 -15.38
N ASN A 123 -0.66 -2.45 -14.93
CA ASN A 123 0.28 -1.41 -15.32
C ASN A 123 0.87 -1.67 -16.71
N LEU A 124 1.48 -0.65 -17.30
CA LEU A 124 2.00 -0.72 -18.67
C LEU A 124 3.10 -1.77 -18.88
N TYR A 125 3.86 -2.11 -17.84
CA TYR A 125 4.84 -3.22 -17.92
C TYR A 125 4.16 -4.58 -17.91
N GLN A 126 3.07 -4.72 -17.16
CA GLN A 126 2.33 -5.98 -17.08
C GLN A 126 1.58 -6.30 -18.38
N THR A 127 1.13 -5.27 -19.11
CA THR A 127 0.43 -5.44 -20.39
C THR A 127 1.34 -5.47 -21.63
N SER A 128 2.57 -4.99 -21.51
CA SER A 128 3.49 -4.87 -22.64
C SER A 128 4.05 -6.21 -23.09
N GLU A 129 3.68 -6.67 -24.27
CA GLU A 129 4.23 -7.90 -24.88
C GLU A 129 5.73 -7.77 -25.21
N GLY A 130 6.25 -6.56 -25.30
CA GLY A 130 7.68 -6.29 -25.50
C GLY A 130 8.54 -6.39 -24.25
N TYR A 131 7.94 -6.38 -23.07
CA TYR A 131 8.64 -6.38 -21.80
C TYR A 131 9.14 -7.77 -21.41
N LEU A 132 10.44 -7.90 -21.17
CA LEU A 132 11.11 -9.11 -20.76
C LEU A 132 11.92 -8.85 -19.49
N LEU A 133 11.48 -9.38 -18.37
CA LEU A 133 12.21 -9.36 -17.13
C LEU A 133 12.94 -10.69 -16.93
N TYR A 134 14.27 -10.66 -16.83
CA TYR A 134 15.07 -11.85 -16.55
C TYR A 134 15.30 -12.03 -15.05
N SER A 135 15.03 -13.23 -14.56
CA SER A 135 15.39 -13.66 -13.21
C SER A 135 16.43 -14.79 -13.25
N LYS A 136 17.50 -14.64 -12.46
CA LYS A 136 18.56 -15.65 -12.33
C LYS A 136 18.17 -16.90 -11.52
N GLY A 137 16.90 -17.05 -11.17
CA GLY A 137 16.38 -18.20 -10.42
C GLY A 137 15.55 -17.84 -9.20
N ASN A 138 15.84 -16.73 -8.50
CA ASN A 138 15.02 -16.25 -7.40
C ASN A 138 13.67 -15.79 -7.95
N GLY A 139 12.57 -16.44 -7.53
CA GLY A 139 11.24 -16.17 -8.06
C GLY A 139 10.84 -17.02 -9.29
N CYS A 140 11.75 -17.79 -9.87
CA CYS A 140 11.38 -18.81 -10.86
C CYS A 140 10.77 -20.05 -10.19
N PRO A 141 9.99 -20.89 -10.92
CA PRO A 141 9.54 -22.19 -10.41
C PRO A 141 10.67 -23.03 -9.83
N LYS A 142 10.37 -23.83 -8.80
CA LYS A 142 11.35 -24.69 -8.12
C LYS A 142 11.99 -25.73 -9.05
N ASP A 143 11.26 -26.18 -10.02
CA ASP A 143 11.71 -27.12 -11.06
C ASP A 143 12.68 -26.50 -12.07
N ILE A 144 12.80 -25.16 -12.10
CA ILE A 144 13.80 -24.46 -12.90
C ILE A 144 15.15 -24.49 -12.14
N THR A 145 15.90 -25.56 -12.37
CA THR A 145 17.16 -25.81 -11.65
C THR A 145 18.35 -25.08 -12.26
N SER A 146 18.26 -24.58 -13.48
CA SER A 146 19.33 -23.86 -14.18
C SER A 146 18.78 -22.87 -15.20
N GLY A 147 19.59 -21.88 -15.56
CA GLY A 147 19.31 -20.96 -16.67
C GLY A 147 18.36 -19.79 -16.37
N GLY A 148 17.72 -19.77 -15.20
CA GLY A 148 16.77 -18.70 -14.84
C GLY A 148 15.47 -18.74 -15.64
N CYS A 149 14.69 -17.66 -15.54
CA CYS A 149 13.44 -17.51 -16.30
C CYS A 149 13.22 -16.06 -16.74
N TYR A 150 12.46 -15.91 -17.82
CA TYR A 150 11.93 -14.63 -18.27
C TYR A 150 10.47 -14.47 -17.90
N LEU A 151 10.07 -13.26 -17.58
CA LEU A 151 8.68 -12.87 -17.38
C LEU A 151 8.29 -11.86 -18.45
N VAL A 152 7.21 -12.14 -19.17
CA VAL A 152 6.71 -11.29 -20.27
C VAL A 152 5.37 -10.66 -19.93
N GLY A 153 5.04 -9.57 -20.61
CA GLY A 153 3.76 -8.90 -20.50
C GLY A 153 2.60 -9.73 -21.06
N ASN A 154 1.40 -9.40 -20.64
CA ASN A 154 0.16 -10.02 -21.09
C ASN A 154 -0.92 -8.94 -21.28
N LYS A 155 -1.31 -8.71 -22.53
CA LYS A 155 -2.36 -7.74 -22.87
C LYS A 155 -3.78 -8.16 -22.47
N ASN A 156 -3.97 -9.42 -22.12
CA ASN A 156 -5.28 -9.99 -21.76
C ASN A 156 -5.50 -10.01 -20.24
N LEU A 157 -4.81 -9.16 -19.48
CA LEU A 157 -4.99 -9.08 -18.05
C LEU A 157 -6.27 -8.34 -17.70
N ASP A 158 -7.07 -8.95 -16.84
CA ASP A 158 -8.19 -8.28 -16.16
C ASP A 158 -7.68 -7.38 -15.01
N PRO A 159 -8.42 -6.34 -14.65
CA PRO A 159 -8.14 -5.57 -13.45
C PRO A 159 -8.19 -6.42 -12.17
N GLU A 160 -7.31 -6.12 -11.20
CA GLU A 160 -7.44 -6.62 -9.85
C GLU A 160 -8.68 -5.98 -9.20
N ILE A 161 -9.46 -6.77 -8.48
CA ILE A 161 -10.66 -6.32 -7.78
C ILE A 161 -10.48 -6.49 -6.28
N SER A 162 -10.92 -5.52 -5.49
CA SER A 162 -11.02 -5.66 -4.03
C SER A 162 -12.41 -5.27 -3.53
N ILE A 163 -12.92 -6.01 -2.55
CA ILE A 163 -14.08 -5.63 -1.75
C ILE A 163 -13.57 -5.24 -0.37
N ASN A 164 -13.64 -3.96 -0.09
CA ASN A 164 -13.15 -3.34 1.13
C ASN A 164 -14.32 -3.16 2.09
N LYS A 165 -14.15 -3.57 3.33
CA LYS A 165 -15.15 -3.49 4.39
C LYS A 165 -14.47 -2.94 5.64
N GLU A 166 -15.13 -2.03 6.31
CA GLU A 166 -14.63 -1.46 7.55
C GLU A 166 -15.78 -1.16 8.52
N ILE A 167 -15.47 -1.24 9.81
CA ILE A 167 -16.32 -0.76 10.87
C ILE A 167 -15.44 -0.16 11.96
N GLY A 168 -15.78 1.02 12.42
CA GLY A 168 -15.00 1.77 13.38
C GLY A 168 -15.83 2.49 14.41
N LEU A 169 -15.19 2.75 15.53
CA LEU A 169 -15.70 3.58 16.61
C LEU A 169 -14.72 4.74 16.81
N GLU A 170 -15.26 5.94 16.96
CA GLU A 170 -14.51 7.13 17.37
C GLU A 170 -15.10 7.62 18.68
N PHE A 171 -14.22 8.03 19.56
CA PHE A 171 -14.55 8.65 20.84
C PHE A 171 -13.82 9.99 20.92
N THR A 172 -14.55 11.05 21.19
CA THR A 172 -14.00 12.40 21.33
C THR A 172 -14.69 13.10 22.50
N VAL A 173 -13.89 13.54 23.47
CA VAL A 173 -14.33 14.33 24.64
C VAL A 173 -13.28 15.40 24.88
N ASP A 174 -13.63 16.66 24.72
CA ASP A 174 -12.68 17.78 24.79
C ASP A 174 -11.47 17.49 23.87
N ASP A 175 -10.27 17.49 24.42
CA ASP A 175 -9.01 17.20 23.70
C ASP A 175 -8.65 15.70 23.68
N TYR A 176 -9.46 14.83 24.28
CA TYR A 176 -9.26 13.39 24.26
C TYR A 176 -9.87 12.80 22.99
N HIS A 177 -9.07 12.08 22.27
CA HIS A 177 -9.52 11.40 21.07
C HIS A 177 -9.04 9.94 21.05
N ALA A 178 -9.92 9.02 20.68
CA ALA A 178 -9.57 7.62 20.48
C ALA A 178 -10.39 7.04 19.32
N SER A 179 -9.78 6.17 18.54
CA SER A 179 -10.49 5.43 17.50
C SER A 179 -10.02 3.99 17.43
N VAL A 180 -10.91 3.11 17.01
CA VAL A 180 -10.59 1.73 16.64
C VAL A 180 -11.41 1.36 15.41
N THR A 181 -10.74 0.78 14.41
CA THR A 181 -11.36 0.36 13.14
C THR A 181 -10.90 -1.06 12.83
N TYR A 182 -11.85 -1.96 12.64
CA TYR A 182 -11.63 -3.24 11.99
C TYR A 182 -11.79 -3.06 10.49
N PHE A 183 -10.86 -3.62 9.71
CA PHE A 183 -10.93 -3.61 8.25
C PHE A 183 -10.69 -4.99 7.67
N ARG A 184 -11.32 -5.24 6.52
CA ARG A 184 -11.15 -6.47 5.75
C ARG A 184 -11.24 -6.18 4.26
N ASN A 185 -10.20 -6.55 3.52
CA ASN A 185 -10.10 -6.39 2.08
C ASN A 185 -9.94 -7.75 1.42
N ASP A 186 -10.94 -8.17 0.67
CA ASP A 186 -10.95 -9.42 -0.10
C ASP A 186 -10.56 -9.11 -1.54
N TYR A 187 -9.42 -9.62 -1.99
CA TYR A 187 -8.88 -9.43 -3.34
C TYR A 187 -9.17 -10.60 -4.26
N GLN A 188 -9.46 -10.29 -5.51
CA GLN A 188 -9.65 -11.24 -6.61
C GLN A 188 -8.86 -10.79 -7.83
N ASN A 189 -8.55 -11.72 -8.73
CA ASN A 189 -7.81 -11.46 -9.96
C ASN A 189 -6.46 -10.78 -9.73
N LYS A 190 -5.79 -11.07 -8.60
CA LYS A 190 -4.49 -10.47 -8.34
C LYS A 190 -3.53 -10.74 -9.50
N ILE A 191 -2.89 -9.70 -10.03
CA ILE A 191 -1.92 -9.83 -11.10
C ILE A 191 -0.59 -10.27 -10.51
N VAL A 192 -0.12 -11.43 -10.95
CA VAL A 192 1.06 -12.11 -10.42
C VAL A 192 1.95 -12.60 -11.56
N ALA A 193 3.23 -12.83 -11.26
CA ALA A 193 4.09 -13.56 -12.16
C ALA A 193 3.55 -14.98 -12.34
N GLY A 194 3.21 -15.36 -13.56
CA GLY A 194 2.63 -16.66 -13.85
C GLY A 194 3.58 -17.81 -13.53
N ASP A 195 3.02 -18.98 -13.33
CA ASP A 195 3.73 -20.24 -13.11
C ASP A 195 3.70 -21.15 -14.34
N GLN A 196 2.86 -20.84 -15.31
CA GLN A 196 2.82 -21.58 -16.57
C GLN A 196 4.00 -21.21 -17.46
N ILE A 197 4.73 -22.22 -17.91
CA ILE A 197 5.79 -22.07 -18.89
C ILE A 197 5.11 -21.94 -20.26
N ILE A 198 5.21 -20.74 -20.86
CA ILE A 198 4.67 -20.46 -22.20
C ILE A 198 5.67 -20.71 -23.31
N GLY A 199 6.93 -20.95 -22.97
CA GLY A 199 7.97 -21.22 -23.95
C GLY A 199 9.36 -21.32 -23.33
N ARG A 200 10.37 -21.45 -24.21
CA ARG A 200 11.78 -21.42 -23.84
C ARG A 200 12.53 -20.45 -24.73
N SER A 201 13.53 -19.79 -24.16
CA SER A 201 14.48 -19.01 -24.95
C SER A 201 15.43 -19.92 -25.76
N ALA A 202 16.16 -19.35 -26.70
CA ALA A 202 17.19 -20.10 -27.44
C ALA A 202 18.30 -20.64 -26.53
N SER A 203 18.58 -20.00 -25.40
CA SER A 203 19.49 -20.50 -24.35
C SER A 203 18.88 -21.57 -23.45
N GLY A 204 17.61 -21.93 -23.67
CA GLY A 204 16.89 -22.92 -22.86
C GLY A 204 16.22 -22.38 -21.60
N ALA A 205 16.34 -21.09 -21.29
CA ALA A 205 15.66 -20.48 -20.15
C ALA A 205 14.13 -20.50 -20.36
N TYR A 206 13.40 -20.73 -19.29
CA TYR A 206 11.93 -20.76 -19.33
C TYR A 206 11.35 -19.36 -19.47
N VAL A 207 10.21 -19.27 -20.17
CA VAL A 207 9.44 -18.04 -20.32
C VAL A 207 8.11 -18.19 -19.60
N LEU A 208 7.83 -17.27 -18.71
CA LEU A 208 6.60 -17.14 -17.93
C LEU A 208 5.89 -15.86 -18.37
N GLN A 209 4.60 -15.74 -18.06
CA GLN A 209 3.80 -14.58 -18.43
C GLN A 209 3.05 -14.03 -17.21
N TRP A 210 2.84 -12.71 -17.15
CA TRP A 210 1.92 -12.14 -16.19
C TRP A 210 0.53 -12.73 -16.37
N GLN A 211 -0.13 -13.05 -15.25
CA GLN A 211 -1.46 -13.65 -15.25
C GLN A 211 -2.32 -13.11 -14.12
N ASN A 212 -3.64 -13.15 -14.30
CA ASN A 212 -4.56 -13.01 -13.20
C ASN A 212 -4.60 -14.33 -12.45
N GLY A 213 -4.38 -14.29 -11.17
CA GLY A 213 -4.34 -15.50 -10.35
C GLY A 213 -4.54 -15.19 -8.89
N GLY A 214 -5.18 -16.15 -8.24
CA GLY A 214 -5.29 -16.17 -6.81
C GLY A 214 -6.28 -15.16 -6.20
N LYS A 215 -6.59 -15.46 -4.97
CA LYS A 215 -7.35 -14.59 -4.06
C LYS A 215 -6.45 -14.21 -2.91
N ALA A 216 -6.58 -12.99 -2.43
CA ALA A 216 -5.81 -12.53 -1.29
C ALA A 216 -6.73 -11.93 -0.23
N LEU A 217 -6.27 -11.95 1.00
CA LEU A 217 -6.94 -11.36 2.15
C LEU A 217 -5.99 -10.45 2.89
N ILE A 218 -6.44 -9.22 3.13
CA ILE A 218 -5.81 -8.30 4.08
C ILE A 218 -6.86 -7.94 5.12
N GLU A 219 -6.57 -8.22 6.38
CA GLU A 219 -7.50 -8.05 7.48
C GLU A 219 -6.75 -7.60 8.73
N GLY A 220 -7.32 -6.65 9.47
CA GLY A 220 -6.65 -6.12 10.64
C GLY A 220 -7.51 -5.18 11.47
N ILE A 221 -6.86 -4.64 12.50
CA ILE A 221 -7.41 -3.62 13.39
C ILE A 221 -6.42 -2.46 13.41
N GLU A 222 -6.94 -1.26 13.22
CA GLU A 222 -6.23 -0.01 13.42
C GLU A 222 -6.80 0.71 14.64
N ALA A 223 -5.93 1.33 15.42
CA ALA A 223 -6.32 2.14 16.57
C ALA A 223 -5.48 3.41 16.61
N SER A 224 -6.09 4.50 17.03
CA SER A 224 -5.39 5.73 17.32
C SER A 224 -5.86 6.31 18.66
N MET A 225 -4.97 7.05 19.30
CA MET A 225 -5.28 7.72 20.56
C MET A 225 -4.46 8.99 20.68
N ALA A 226 -5.11 10.07 21.10
CA ALA A 226 -4.50 11.33 21.51
C ALA A 226 -5.03 11.71 22.89
N VAL A 227 -4.12 11.90 23.85
CA VAL A 227 -4.44 12.17 25.26
C VAL A 227 -3.58 13.30 25.78
N PRO A 228 -4.16 14.43 26.20
CA PRO A 228 -3.45 15.46 26.94
C PRO A 228 -3.22 14.98 28.37
N LEU A 229 -2.00 14.45 28.65
CA LEU A 229 -1.63 14.00 30.00
C LEU A 229 -1.48 15.19 30.96
N MET A 230 -1.07 16.34 30.44
CA MET A 230 -1.11 17.64 31.08
C MET A 230 -1.62 18.66 30.08
N PRO A 231 -2.75 19.32 30.31
CA PRO A 231 -3.29 20.32 29.40
C PRO A 231 -2.21 21.32 28.95
N ASP A 232 -2.14 21.61 27.66
CA ASP A 232 -1.20 22.54 27.01
C ASP A 232 0.29 22.20 27.17
N ARG A 233 0.64 21.10 27.85
CA ARG A 233 2.04 20.80 28.18
C ARG A 233 2.52 19.43 27.75
N LEU A 234 1.74 18.38 27.99
CA LEU A 234 2.20 17.02 27.73
C LEU A 234 1.12 16.24 26.99
N ASN A 235 1.37 15.93 25.74
CA ASN A 235 0.45 15.18 24.88
C ASN A 235 1.03 13.80 24.57
N TRP A 236 0.21 12.79 24.73
CA TRP A 236 0.51 11.42 24.33
C TRP A 236 -0.30 11.04 23.09
N ASN A 237 0.39 10.65 22.02
CA ASN A 237 -0.23 10.21 20.80
C ASN A 237 0.25 8.80 20.45
N THR A 238 -0.66 7.95 20.02
CA THR A 238 -0.35 6.57 19.65
C THR A 238 -1.17 6.14 18.46
N ASN A 239 -0.52 5.47 17.49
CA ASN A 239 -1.18 4.76 16.41
C ASN A 239 -0.72 3.31 16.44
N ALA A 240 -1.64 2.38 16.30
CA ALA A 240 -1.36 0.97 16.29
C ALA A 240 -2.10 0.27 15.14
N THR A 241 -1.44 -0.67 14.50
CA THR A 241 -2.03 -1.57 13.52
C THR A 241 -1.72 -3.01 13.93
N TYR A 242 -2.73 -3.86 13.97
CA TYR A 242 -2.59 -5.29 14.19
C TYR A 242 -3.14 -6.06 12.98
N MET A 243 -2.28 -6.76 12.28
CA MET A 243 -2.65 -7.57 11.11
C MET A 243 -3.19 -8.92 11.54
N ILE A 244 -4.48 -9.17 11.32
CA ILE A 244 -5.10 -10.48 11.54
C ILE A 244 -4.65 -11.42 10.42
N ALA A 245 -4.78 -10.97 9.17
CA ALA A 245 -4.33 -11.68 7.98
C ALA A 245 -3.72 -10.72 6.96
N SER A 246 -2.69 -11.17 6.24
CA SER A 246 -2.14 -10.54 5.02
C SER A 246 -1.54 -11.66 4.19
N GLU A 247 -2.40 -12.36 3.47
CA GLU A 247 -2.02 -13.64 2.87
C GLU A 247 -2.75 -13.92 1.56
N GLN A 248 -2.13 -14.76 0.77
CA GLN A 248 -2.74 -15.39 -0.38
C GLN A 248 -3.59 -16.57 0.09
N LYS A 249 -4.88 -16.57 -0.25
CA LYS A 249 -5.83 -17.57 0.28
C LYS A 249 -5.52 -19.01 -0.12
N ASP A 250 -4.94 -19.17 -1.30
CA ASP A 250 -4.69 -20.50 -1.86
C ASP A 250 -3.47 -21.19 -1.21
N THR A 251 -2.50 -20.41 -0.75
CA THR A 251 -1.23 -20.91 -0.21
C THR A 251 -0.99 -20.58 1.27
N GLY A 252 -1.74 -19.64 1.84
CA GLY A 252 -1.44 -19.07 3.16
C GLY A 252 -0.14 -18.25 3.22
N ASN A 253 0.50 -18.02 2.06
CA ASN A 253 1.75 -17.30 1.97
C ASN A 253 1.54 -15.80 2.20
N PRO A 254 2.37 -15.11 2.98
CA PRO A 254 2.20 -13.69 3.20
C PRO A 254 2.35 -12.89 1.89
N LEU A 255 1.43 -11.95 1.67
CA LEU A 255 1.46 -11.04 0.51
C LEU A 255 2.68 -10.14 0.53
N SER A 256 3.02 -9.65 1.71
CA SER A 256 4.18 -8.80 1.95
C SER A 256 4.83 -9.19 3.26
N ILE A 257 6.14 -8.97 3.35
CA ILE A 257 6.89 -9.18 4.59
C ILE A 257 6.67 -7.94 5.44
N ILE A 258 5.61 -7.95 6.24
CA ILE A 258 5.20 -6.87 7.14
C ILE A 258 5.13 -7.36 8.58
N PRO A 259 5.30 -6.47 9.57
CA PRO A 259 5.12 -6.81 10.97
C PRO A 259 3.71 -7.30 11.28
N LYS A 260 3.58 -8.26 12.18
CA LYS A 260 2.28 -8.71 12.71
C LYS A 260 1.49 -7.59 13.39
N TYR A 261 2.23 -6.66 14.00
CA TYR A 261 1.71 -5.41 14.54
C TYR A 261 2.78 -4.32 14.45
N THR A 262 2.31 -3.08 14.38
CA THR A 262 3.15 -1.89 14.48
C THR A 262 2.49 -0.94 15.47
N VAL A 263 3.23 -0.45 16.45
CA VAL A 263 2.79 0.58 17.38
C VAL A 263 3.76 1.75 17.26
N ASN A 264 3.23 2.91 16.93
CA ASN A 264 3.97 4.16 16.94
C ASN A 264 3.39 5.05 18.04
N THR A 265 4.21 5.46 18.96
CA THR A 265 3.81 6.33 20.05
C THR A 265 4.80 7.46 20.23
N PHE A 266 4.32 8.61 20.63
CA PHE A 266 5.16 9.75 20.94
C PHE A 266 4.54 10.58 22.05
N LEU A 267 5.45 11.16 22.85
CA LEU A 267 5.17 12.12 23.90
C LEU A 267 5.73 13.45 23.47
N ASP A 268 4.88 14.45 23.38
CA ASP A 268 5.25 15.84 23.10
C ASP A 268 5.15 16.63 24.40
N TRP A 269 6.26 17.17 24.86
CA TRP A 269 6.36 17.87 26.12
C TRP A 269 6.82 19.34 25.93
N THR A 270 5.93 20.27 26.21
CA THR A 270 6.24 21.70 26.35
C THR A 270 6.68 21.95 27.77
N ILE A 271 7.99 21.95 28.03
CA ILE A 271 8.58 22.07 29.36
C ILE A 271 8.48 23.52 29.84
N THR A 272 8.85 24.46 28.97
CA THR A 272 8.69 25.91 29.14
C THR A 272 8.24 26.55 27.85
N SER A 273 7.98 27.86 27.83
CA SER A 273 7.69 28.58 26.59
C SER A 273 8.83 28.55 25.57
N ALA A 274 10.06 28.26 26.00
CA ALA A 274 11.24 28.22 25.14
C ALA A 274 11.80 26.79 24.94
N LEU A 275 11.39 25.81 25.75
CA LEU A 275 11.97 24.47 25.74
C LEU A 275 10.87 23.43 25.54
N SER A 276 11.02 22.60 24.51
CA SER A 276 10.17 21.43 24.27
C SER A 276 11.00 20.18 23.99
N ALA A 277 10.43 19.03 24.29
CA ALA A 277 11.03 17.73 24.04
C ALA A 277 9.99 16.80 23.40
N ASN A 278 10.46 15.88 22.59
CA ASN A 278 9.67 14.78 22.04
C ASN A 278 10.40 13.47 22.28
N VAL A 279 9.66 12.46 22.67
CA VAL A 279 10.15 11.06 22.71
C VAL A 279 9.25 10.23 21.82
N ASN A 280 9.83 9.50 20.89
CA ASN A 280 9.13 8.58 20.01
C ASN A 280 9.58 7.13 20.26
N TRP A 281 8.63 6.22 20.16
CA TRP A 281 8.87 4.79 20.26
C TRP A 281 8.04 4.06 19.20
N THR A 282 8.72 3.29 18.35
CA THR A 282 8.09 2.42 17.38
C THR A 282 8.39 0.97 17.74
N LEU A 283 7.34 0.16 17.87
CA LEU A 283 7.43 -1.27 18.11
C LEU A 283 6.94 -2.03 16.87
N TYR A 284 7.79 -2.89 16.33
CA TYR A 284 7.48 -3.78 15.22
C TYR A 284 7.32 -5.22 15.73
N GLY A 285 6.22 -5.84 15.36
CA GLY A 285 5.96 -7.25 15.63
C GLY A 285 6.79 -8.18 14.75
N LYS A 286 6.69 -9.48 15.04
CA LYS A 286 7.33 -10.53 14.24
C LYS A 286 6.90 -10.44 12.78
N GLN A 287 7.86 -10.63 11.86
CA GLN A 287 7.64 -10.69 10.41
C GLN A 287 7.85 -12.13 9.93
N LYS A 288 6.85 -12.65 9.23
CA LYS A 288 6.93 -13.97 8.61
C LYS A 288 7.62 -13.86 7.25
N PRO A 289 8.52 -14.79 6.91
CA PRO A 289 9.12 -14.84 5.59
C PRO A 289 8.12 -15.38 4.57
N ARG A 290 8.40 -15.13 3.30
CA ARG A 290 7.75 -15.84 2.20
C ARG A 290 8.49 -17.16 1.94
N THR A 291 7.76 -18.23 1.75
CA THR A 291 8.28 -19.53 1.34
C THR A 291 7.93 -19.88 -0.11
N HIS A 292 6.92 -19.20 -0.67
CA HIS A 292 6.43 -19.39 -2.02
C HIS A 292 6.49 -18.07 -2.79
N ALA A 293 6.74 -18.10 -4.08
CA ALA A 293 6.47 -16.96 -4.95
C ALA A 293 4.96 -16.69 -5.01
N GLU A 294 4.58 -15.46 -5.36
CA GLU A 294 3.17 -15.15 -5.56
C GLU A 294 2.55 -16.13 -6.57
N SER A 295 1.35 -16.58 -6.32
CA SER A 295 0.59 -17.54 -7.14
C SER A 295 1.05 -18.99 -7.15
N ARG A 296 2.00 -19.41 -6.34
CA ARG A 296 2.51 -20.78 -6.37
C ARG A 296 2.10 -21.56 -5.14
N SER A 297 1.67 -22.80 -5.35
CA SER A 297 1.42 -23.79 -4.30
C SER A 297 2.72 -24.45 -3.82
N GLU A 298 3.81 -24.35 -4.59
CA GLU A 298 5.10 -24.98 -4.27
C GLU A 298 6.11 -23.96 -3.74
N GLU A 299 7.01 -24.41 -2.89
CA GLU A 299 8.11 -23.59 -2.39
C GLU A 299 8.99 -23.06 -3.53
N THR A 300 9.38 -21.80 -3.44
CA THR A 300 10.24 -21.16 -4.44
C THR A 300 11.69 -21.23 -4.01
N LYS A 301 12.56 -21.65 -4.94
CA LYS A 301 13.99 -21.72 -4.71
C LYS A 301 14.56 -20.35 -4.34
N GLY A 302 15.47 -20.32 -3.35
CA GLY A 302 16.17 -19.11 -2.90
C GLY A 302 15.41 -18.29 -1.87
N LEU A 303 14.22 -18.72 -1.45
CA LEU A 303 13.51 -18.13 -0.31
C LEU A 303 13.85 -18.90 0.97
N SER A 304 14.08 -18.18 2.06
CA SER A 304 14.39 -18.74 3.36
C SER A 304 13.21 -18.62 4.31
N GLY A 305 12.98 -19.66 5.11
CA GLY A 305 11.97 -19.69 6.17
C GLY A 305 12.32 -18.86 7.42
N LYS A 306 13.39 -18.08 7.42
CA LYS A 306 13.85 -17.32 8.60
C LYS A 306 12.96 -16.09 8.86
N ALA A 307 12.24 -16.11 9.97
CA ALA A 307 11.44 -14.97 10.42
C ALA A 307 12.33 -13.89 11.07
N LEU A 308 11.89 -12.63 11.01
CA LEU A 308 12.43 -11.54 11.81
C LEU A 308 11.64 -11.45 13.12
N GLY A 309 12.32 -11.46 14.26
CA GLY A 309 11.70 -11.28 15.58
C GLY A 309 11.18 -9.86 15.78
N ALA A 310 10.34 -9.67 16.80
CA ALA A 310 9.89 -8.33 17.17
C ALA A 310 11.07 -7.47 17.66
N TYR A 311 11.01 -6.18 17.35
CA TYR A 311 12.01 -5.20 17.79
C TYR A 311 11.38 -3.81 17.94
N SER A 312 12.09 -2.92 18.63
CA SER A 312 11.65 -1.54 18.79
C SER A 312 12.78 -0.54 18.53
N LEU A 313 12.38 0.64 18.11
CA LEU A 313 13.23 1.81 17.92
C LEU A 313 12.73 2.93 18.83
N VAL A 314 13.63 3.58 19.52
CA VAL A 314 13.33 4.73 20.38
C VAL A 314 14.19 5.90 19.95
N GLY A 315 13.57 7.07 19.83
CA GLY A 315 14.22 8.33 19.54
C GLY A 315 13.79 9.42 20.52
N ALA A 316 14.59 10.45 20.64
CA ALA A 316 14.26 11.65 21.38
C ALA A 316 14.85 12.87 20.73
N ASN A 317 14.15 14.00 20.87
CA ASN A 317 14.69 15.30 20.49
C ASN A 317 14.29 16.39 21.48
N VAL A 318 15.07 17.45 21.48
CA VAL A 318 14.84 18.64 22.27
C VAL A 318 14.97 19.85 21.36
N ASN A 319 14.00 20.78 21.49
CA ASN A 319 14.02 22.04 20.80
C ASN A 319 14.15 23.16 21.85
N TYR A 320 15.00 24.12 21.55
CA TYR A 320 15.19 25.30 22.38
C TYR A 320 15.11 26.59 21.56
N ASP A 321 14.12 27.40 21.85
CA ASP A 321 13.92 28.72 21.27
C ASP A 321 14.80 29.73 22.01
N ILE A 322 15.96 30.06 21.43
CA ILE A 322 16.89 31.07 21.98
C ILE A 322 16.18 32.43 22.02
N ASN A 323 15.44 32.73 20.97
CA ASN A 323 14.55 33.88 20.84
C ASN A 323 13.51 33.60 19.74
N LYS A 324 12.62 34.57 19.46
CA LYS A 324 11.55 34.44 18.47
C LYS A 324 12.02 34.14 17.03
N ASN A 325 13.29 34.34 16.76
CA ASN A 325 13.88 34.19 15.41
C ASN A 325 14.86 33.00 15.31
N LEU A 326 15.29 32.42 16.44
CA LEU A 326 16.34 31.41 16.44
C LEU A 326 15.99 30.25 17.32
N ARG A 327 15.90 29.05 16.71
CA ARG A 327 15.63 27.75 17.37
C ARG A 327 16.78 26.79 17.16
N LEU A 328 17.17 26.11 18.21
CA LEU A 328 18.07 24.96 18.18
C LEU A 328 17.26 23.68 18.29
N ASN A 329 17.66 22.66 17.54
CA ASN A 329 17.13 21.30 17.63
C ASN A 329 18.29 20.31 17.81
N VAL A 330 18.20 19.42 18.77
CA VAL A 330 19.16 18.33 18.99
C VAL A 330 18.39 17.05 19.22
N GLY A 331 18.81 15.98 18.56
CA GLY A 331 18.12 14.71 18.72
C GLY A 331 19.01 13.48 18.54
N ILE A 332 18.46 12.37 18.94
CA ILE A 332 19.04 11.04 18.83
C ILE A 332 17.96 10.08 18.30
N SER A 333 18.26 9.36 17.26
CA SER A 333 17.42 8.28 16.75
C SER A 333 18.03 6.93 17.13
N ASN A 334 17.16 5.92 17.31
CA ASN A 334 17.57 4.56 17.65
C ASN A 334 18.53 4.51 18.87
N ILE A 335 18.05 5.04 20.00
CA ILE A 335 18.84 5.21 21.25
C ILE A 335 19.55 3.91 21.66
N PHE A 336 18.89 2.77 21.47
CA PHE A 336 19.41 1.45 21.87
C PHE A 336 20.30 0.78 20.83
N ASP A 337 20.64 1.50 19.74
CA ASP A 337 21.54 1.02 18.68
C ASP A 337 21.09 -0.32 18.06
N LYS A 338 19.77 -0.48 17.87
CA LYS A 338 19.24 -1.68 17.23
C LYS A 338 19.61 -1.70 15.77
N GLN A 339 20.42 -2.66 15.36
CA GLN A 339 20.85 -2.82 13.97
C GLN A 339 20.19 -4.06 13.36
N ILE A 340 19.68 -3.93 12.17
CA ILE A 340 19.16 -5.02 11.34
C ILE A 340 19.73 -4.84 9.95
N TYR A 341 20.40 -5.86 9.45
CA TYR A 341 20.98 -5.84 8.12
C TYR A 341 20.12 -6.66 7.18
N ARG A 342 19.90 -6.11 5.99
CA ARG A 342 19.24 -6.84 4.91
C ARG A 342 19.98 -8.14 4.65
N SER A 343 19.22 -9.23 4.63
CA SER A 343 19.69 -10.56 4.24
C SER A 343 19.10 -10.93 2.88
N ALA A 344 19.84 -11.67 2.08
CA ALA A 344 19.30 -12.29 0.87
C ALA A 344 18.22 -13.35 1.19
N GLU A 345 18.09 -13.72 2.46
CA GLU A 345 17.25 -14.79 2.94
C GLU A 345 16.30 -14.33 4.05
N GLY A 346 15.11 -14.89 4.06
CA GLY A 346 14.12 -14.69 5.11
C GLY A 346 13.41 -13.35 5.07
N ALA A 347 13.01 -12.85 6.23
CA ALA A 347 12.20 -11.67 6.40
C ALA A 347 12.98 -10.35 6.51
N ASN A 348 14.30 -10.40 6.52
CA ASN A 348 15.14 -9.20 6.62
C ASN A 348 15.26 -8.51 5.25
N THR A 349 14.29 -7.70 4.89
CA THR A 349 14.20 -7.08 3.56
C THR A 349 14.77 -5.66 3.49
N TYR A 350 15.09 -5.05 4.61
CA TYR A 350 15.62 -3.69 4.71
C TYR A 350 16.68 -3.57 5.81
N ASN A 351 17.38 -2.44 5.84
CA ASN A 351 18.35 -2.12 6.87
C ASN A 351 17.72 -1.18 7.90
N GLU A 352 17.94 -1.49 9.19
CA GLU A 352 17.80 -0.51 10.26
C GLU A 352 19.21 -0.02 10.61
N PRO A 353 19.54 1.23 10.29
CA PRO A 353 20.81 1.81 10.68
C PRO A 353 20.89 1.93 12.21
N GLY A 354 22.08 1.88 12.74
CA GLY A 354 22.32 2.06 14.17
C GLY A 354 21.93 3.45 14.66
N ARG A 355 22.36 3.76 15.86
CA ARG A 355 22.12 5.04 16.51
C ARG A 355 22.69 6.20 15.69
N ALA A 356 21.91 7.26 15.56
CA ALA A 356 22.34 8.50 14.91
C ALA A 356 22.00 9.71 15.77
N TYR A 357 22.91 10.69 15.73
CA TYR A 357 22.75 11.99 16.38
C TYR A 357 22.55 13.06 15.31
N TYR A 358 21.72 14.03 15.58
CA TYR A 358 21.52 15.16 14.69
C TYR A 358 21.37 16.46 15.48
N ALA A 359 21.78 17.55 14.86
CA ALA A 359 21.58 18.89 15.37
C ALA A 359 21.19 19.81 14.21
N GLY A 360 20.32 20.75 14.48
CA GLY A 360 19.86 21.73 13.52
C GLY A 360 19.64 23.10 14.13
N VAL A 361 19.73 24.13 13.30
CA VAL A 361 19.42 25.52 13.64
C VAL A 361 18.40 26.04 12.65
N THR A 362 17.31 26.61 13.15
CA THR A 362 16.32 27.31 12.34
C THR A 362 16.38 28.80 12.65
N ALA A 363 16.57 29.60 11.62
CA ALA A 363 16.54 31.07 11.71
C ALA A 363 15.38 31.60 10.84
N SER A 364 14.57 32.49 11.39
CA SER A 364 13.46 33.18 10.71
C SER A 364 13.74 34.69 10.69
N PHE A 365 13.57 35.32 9.51
CA PHE A 365 13.87 36.74 9.30
C PHE A 365 12.60 37.51 8.93
#